data_640a75f881082fe737acd28d45af5116
#
_entry.id   640a75f881082fe737acd28d45af5116
#
_cell.length_a   1.000
_cell.length_b   1.000
_cell.length_c   1.000
_cell.angle_alpha   90.00
_cell.angle_beta   90.00
_cell.angle_gamma   90.00
#
_symmetry.space_group_name_H-M   'P 1'
#
loop_
_entity.id
_entity.type
_entity.pdbx_description
1 polymer ?
#
loop_
_entity_poly.entity_id
_entity_poly.type
_entity_poly.pdbx_seq_one_letter_code
_entity_poly.pdbx_strand_id
1 'polypeptide(L)'
;MAVLVDITKCIGCGACEVACKLWNKLPYRKKEDEVRPRQKDDLSDVRWTVVKRQRLTDAAGERQLRFVKTQCMHCTDPACVSACFSTALRVDENGAVVYYPSLCVGCRYCMVACPFKVPRYQWEERFPLITKCNQCAARLREGKMPACVSVCP
;
A
#
# COMPACT_ATOMS: atom_id res chain seq x y z
N MET A 1 -0.54 -9.44 13.42
CA MET A 1 0.63 -8.48 13.47
C MET A 1 0.23 -7.18 12.82
N ALA A 2 0.68 -6.02 13.32
CA ALA A 2 0.36 -4.70 12.76
C ALA A 2 1.64 -3.90 12.49
N VAL A 3 1.57 -2.93 11.57
CA VAL A 3 2.65 -1.97 11.31
C VAL A 3 2.25 -0.62 11.90
N LEU A 4 2.98 -0.17 12.90
CA LEU A 4 2.84 1.18 13.44
C LEU A 4 3.66 2.16 12.59
N VAL A 5 3.05 3.28 12.22
CA VAL A 5 3.71 4.38 11.52
C VAL A 5 3.68 5.63 12.40
N ASP A 6 4.83 5.99 12.95
CA ASP A 6 4.99 7.22 13.72
C ASP A 6 5.30 8.38 12.76
N ILE A 7 4.31 9.20 12.47
CA ILE A 7 4.44 10.36 11.57
C ILE A 7 5.29 11.49 12.16
N THR A 8 5.52 11.49 13.47
CA THR A 8 6.36 12.51 14.11
C THR A 8 7.85 12.25 13.90
N LYS A 9 8.22 10.98 13.70
CA LYS A 9 9.59 10.52 13.45
C LYS A 9 9.92 10.34 11.98
N CYS A 10 8.92 10.32 11.11
CA CYS A 10 9.14 10.09 9.68
C CYS A 10 9.89 11.26 9.04
N ILE A 11 11.08 11.01 8.51
CA ILE A 11 11.93 12.00 7.82
C ILE A 11 11.65 12.09 6.31
N GLY A 12 10.75 11.28 5.77
CA GLY A 12 10.37 11.31 4.35
C GLY A 12 11.42 10.74 3.39
N CYS A 13 12.34 9.89 3.85
CA CYS A 13 13.46 9.38 3.04
C CYS A 13 13.05 8.48 1.86
N GLY A 14 11.81 7.93 1.87
CA GLY A 14 11.31 7.05 0.79
C GLY A 14 11.90 5.63 0.75
N ALA A 15 12.81 5.26 1.65
CA ALA A 15 13.42 3.92 1.68
C ALA A 15 12.38 2.79 1.73
N CYS A 16 11.28 2.99 2.47
CA CYS A 16 10.18 2.04 2.55
C CYS A 16 9.45 1.81 1.21
N GLU A 17 9.39 2.81 0.32
CA GLU A 17 8.82 2.69 -1.03
C GLU A 17 9.73 1.81 -1.90
N VAL A 18 11.04 2.11 -1.88
CA VAL A 18 12.04 1.35 -2.64
C VAL A 18 12.08 -0.10 -2.18
N ALA A 19 12.15 -0.35 -0.87
CA ALA A 19 12.17 -1.71 -0.32
C ALA A 19 10.89 -2.50 -0.66
N CYS A 20 9.71 -1.86 -0.64
CA CYS A 20 8.47 -2.47 -1.04
C CYS A 20 8.49 -2.86 -2.53
N LYS A 21 8.99 -1.97 -3.38
CA LYS A 21 9.09 -2.18 -4.84
C LYS A 21 10.04 -3.33 -5.16
N LEU A 22 11.22 -3.35 -4.56
CA LEU A 22 12.24 -4.39 -4.78
C LEU A 22 11.76 -5.76 -4.28
N TRP A 23 11.26 -5.83 -3.04
CA TRP A 23 10.82 -7.09 -2.45
C TRP A 23 9.66 -7.74 -3.22
N ASN A 24 8.66 -6.94 -3.59
CA ASN A 24 7.49 -7.43 -4.30
C ASN A 24 7.70 -7.50 -5.84
N LYS A 25 8.91 -7.21 -6.33
CA LYS A 25 9.26 -7.22 -7.77
C LYS A 25 8.29 -6.39 -8.62
N LEU A 26 7.87 -5.23 -8.07
CA LEU A 26 6.93 -4.37 -8.77
C LEU A 26 7.61 -3.71 -9.98
N PRO A 27 6.96 -3.71 -11.15
CA PRO A 27 7.56 -3.16 -12.36
C PRO A 27 7.82 -1.66 -12.23
N TYR A 28 8.87 -1.19 -12.92
CA TYR A 28 9.14 0.22 -13.09
C TYR A 28 8.40 0.73 -14.32
N ARG A 29 7.53 1.71 -14.15
CA ARG A 29 6.82 2.35 -15.26
C ARG A 29 7.31 3.79 -15.41
N LYS A 30 8.09 4.08 -16.46
CA LYS A 30 8.65 5.42 -16.73
C LYS A 30 7.58 6.52 -16.67
N LYS A 31 6.40 6.31 -17.27
CA LYS A 31 5.31 7.29 -17.29
C LYS A 31 4.78 7.66 -15.91
N GLU A 32 4.72 6.72 -14.96
CA GLU A 32 4.24 6.98 -13.59
C GLU A 32 5.33 7.59 -12.70
N ASP A 33 6.58 7.23 -12.94
CA ASP A 33 7.71 7.72 -12.16
C ASP A 33 8.21 9.11 -12.67
N GLU A 34 7.90 9.48 -13.93
CA GLU A 34 8.30 10.75 -14.55
C GLU A 34 7.19 11.82 -14.57
N VAL A 35 5.92 11.43 -14.45
CA VAL A 35 4.79 12.33 -14.71
C VAL A 35 4.06 12.77 -13.46
N ARG A 36 4.07 14.08 -13.26
CA ARG A 36 3.28 14.93 -12.37
C ARG A 36 3.62 14.87 -10.88
N PRO A 37 4.18 15.94 -10.31
CA PRO A 37 4.51 16.05 -8.88
C PRO A 37 3.34 15.72 -7.93
N ARG A 38 2.09 15.95 -8.36
CA ARG A 38 0.87 15.67 -7.56
C ARG A 38 0.43 14.20 -7.58
N GLN A 39 0.78 13.42 -8.60
CA GLN A 39 0.42 11.99 -8.69
C GLN A 39 1.50 11.07 -8.12
N LYS A 40 2.72 11.57 -7.87
CA LYS A 40 3.78 10.80 -7.22
C LYS A 40 3.42 10.35 -5.81
N ASP A 41 2.47 11.02 -5.17
CA ASP A 41 2.09 10.79 -3.78
C ASP A 41 0.91 9.82 -3.61
N ASP A 42 0.42 9.20 -4.69
CA ASP A 42 -0.69 8.26 -4.60
C ASP A 42 -0.25 6.81 -4.83
N LEU A 43 -0.99 5.89 -4.21
CA LEU A 43 -0.86 4.46 -4.48
C LEU A 43 -1.24 4.17 -5.94
N SER A 44 -0.53 3.25 -6.57
CA SER A 44 -0.87 2.70 -7.89
C SER A 44 -0.75 1.18 -7.90
N ASP A 45 -1.03 0.57 -9.03
CA ASP A 45 -0.87 -0.87 -9.21
C ASP A 45 0.59 -1.34 -9.07
N VAL A 46 1.57 -0.44 -9.26
CA VAL A 46 3.01 -0.69 -9.12
C VAL A 46 3.65 0.04 -7.93
N ARG A 47 2.86 0.78 -7.14
CA ARG A 47 3.30 1.52 -5.94
C ARG A 47 2.36 1.22 -4.78
N TRP A 48 2.70 0.22 -3.99
CA TRP A 48 1.87 -0.27 -2.87
C TRP A 48 2.11 0.46 -1.55
N THR A 49 3.18 1.25 -1.49
CA THR A 49 3.56 2.11 -0.37
C THR A 49 4.03 3.43 -0.93
N VAL A 50 3.56 4.54 -0.38
CA VAL A 50 3.99 5.89 -0.72
C VAL A 50 4.16 6.74 0.53
N VAL A 51 5.10 7.69 0.49
CA VAL A 51 5.30 8.68 1.57
C VAL A 51 4.81 10.03 1.06
N LYS A 52 3.64 10.43 1.56
CA LYS A 52 3.03 11.72 1.20
C LYS A 52 3.69 12.85 1.96
N ARG A 53 3.98 13.93 1.25
CA ARG A 53 4.48 15.17 1.84
C ARG A 53 3.31 16.10 2.14
N GLN A 54 3.11 16.44 3.40
CA GLN A 54 2.04 17.31 3.87
C GLN A 54 2.62 18.61 4.43
N ARG A 55 2.13 19.75 3.94
CA ARG A 55 2.41 21.05 4.54
C ARG A 55 1.25 21.38 5.46
N LEU A 56 1.52 21.48 6.73
CA LEU A 56 0.54 21.83 7.78
C LEU A 56 0.88 23.21 8.31
N THR A 57 -0.15 23.97 8.66
CA THR A 57 0.00 25.23 9.43
C THR A 57 -0.51 24.91 10.83
N ASP A 58 0.32 25.12 11.82
CA ASP A 58 -0.06 24.92 13.22
C ASP A 58 -0.94 26.07 13.77
N ALA A 59 -1.38 25.94 15.01
CA ALA A 59 -2.22 26.93 15.65
C ALA A 59 -1.53 28.31 15.83
N ALA A 60 -0.21 28.35 15.80
CA ALA A 60 0.59 29.59 15.86
C ALA A 60 0.82 30.22 14.47
N GLY A 61 0.30 29.59 13.39
CA GLY A 61 0.48 30.06 12.02
C GLY A 61 1.80 29.61 11.38
N GLU A 62 2.61 28.79 12.08
CA GLU A 62 3.88 28.28 11.56
C GLU A 62 3.68 27.13 10.59
N ARG A 63 4.44 27.16 9.48
CA ARG A 63 4.38 26.12 8.46
C ARG A 63 5.31 24.97 8.81
N GLN A 64 4.73 23.79 9.01
CA GLN A 64 5.47 22.56 9.26
C GLN A 64 5.34 21.59 8.10
N LEU A 65 6.43 20.88 7.80
CA LEU A 65 6.43 19.80 6.83
C LEU A 65 6.34 18.48 7.57
N ARG A 66 5.33 17.65 7.21
CA ARG A 66 5.14 16.31 7.75
C ARG A 66 5.14 15.28 6.62
N PHE A 67 5.57 14.08 6.94
CA PHE A 67 5.60 12.95 6.02
C PHE A 67 4.66 11.86 6.54
N VAL A 68 3.75 11.40 5.67
CA VAL A 68 2.75 10.39 6.03
C VAL A 68 2.89 9.20 5.10
N LYS A 69 3.33 8.08 5.65
CA LYS A 69 3.38 6.82 4.93
C LYS A 69 1.97 6.29 4.72
N THR A 70 1.61 6.03 3.47
CA THR A 70 0.32 5.47 3.06
C THR A 70 0.53 4.09 2.44
N GLN A 71 -0.21 3.10 2.92
CA GLN A 71 -0.23 1.72 2.43
C GLN A 71 -1.53 1.05 2.87
N CYS A 72 -1.71 -0.25 2.59
CA CYS A 72 -2.81 -1.02 3.15
C CYS A 72 -2.74 -1.03 4.69
N MET A 73 -3.89 -0.78 5.33
CA MET A 73 -4.00 -0.78 6.78
C MET A 73 -4.11 -2.20 7.35
N HIS A 74 -4.37 -3.21 6.51
CA HIS A 74 -4.65 -4.59 6.95
C HIS A 74 -5.67 -4.62 8.08
N CYS A 75 -6.85 -4.05 7.81
CA CYS A 75 -7.92 -3.84 8.78
C CYS A 75 -8.27 -5.12 9.53
N THR A 76 -8.66 -4.99 10.79
CA THR A 76 -9.18 -6.10 11.62
C THR A 76 -10.49 -6.62 11.06
N ASP A 77 -11.36 -5.69 10.59
CA ASP A 77 -12.59 -6.00 9.84
C ASP A 77 -12.45 -5.40 8.43
N PRO A 78 -11.91 -6.16 7.47
CA PRO A 78 -11.58 -5.62 6.15
C PRO A 78 -12.77 -5.64 5.19
N ALA A 79 -13.43 -4.51 5.00
CA ALA A 79 -14.54 -4.33 4.06
C ALA A 79 -14.22 -4.85 2.64
N CYS A 80 -12.96 -4.78 2.20
CA CYS A 80 -12.54 -5.32 0.91
C CYS A 80 -12.58 -6.86 0.83
N VAL A 81 -12.44 -7.54 1.97
CA VAL A 81 -12.62 -9.00 2.07
C VAL A 81 -14.09 -9.33 2.04
N SER A 82 -14.90 -8.65 2.86
CA SER A 82 -16.36 -8.86 2.92
C SER A 82 -17.05 -8.61 1.59
N ALA A 83 -16.56 -7.64 0.80
CA ALA A 83 -17.09 -7.35 -0.54
C ALA A 83 -16.59 -8.32 -1.63
N CYS A 84 -15.66 -9.21 -1.32
CA CYS A 84 -15.07 -10.13 -2.31
C CYS A 84 -15.82 -11.44 -2.38
N PHE A 85 -16.89 -11.50 -3.18
CA PHE A 85 -17.71 -12.71 -3.32
C PHE A 85 -16.96 -13.92 -3.88
N SER A 86 -15.88 -13.71 -4.66
CA SER A 86 -15.02 -14.79 -5.17
C SER A 86 -13.96 -15.25 -4.16
N THR A 87 -13.97 -14.68 -2.96
CA THR A 87 -13.01 -14.98 -1.89
C THR A 87 -11.52 -14.86 -2.29
N ALA A 88 -11.22 -14.06 -3.34
CA ALA A 88 -9.87 -13.77 -3.77
C ALA A 88 -9.07 -12.91 -2.76
N LEU A 89 -9.77 -12.18 -1.88
CA LEU A 89 -9.17 -11.48 -0.74
C LEU A 89 -9.53 -12.24 0.54
N ARG A 90 -8.52 -12.50 1.38
CA ARG A 90 -8.69 -13.22 2.66
C ARG A 90 -7.77 -12.62 3.71
N VAL A 91 -8.12 -12.78 4.97
CA VAL A 91 -7.22 -12.53 6.10
C VAL A 91 -6.43 -13.81 6.36
N ASP A 92 -5.10 -13.72 6.44
CA ASP A 92 -4.24 -14.84 6.79
C ASP A 92 -4.08 -14.98 8.31
N GLU A 93 -3.38 -16.01 8.75
CA GLU A 93 -3.10 -16.32 10.17
C GLU A 93 -2.36 -15.20 10.92
N ASN A 94 -1.61 -14.36 10.20
CA ASN A 94 -0.88 -13.22 10.76
C ASN A 94 -1.73 -11.93 10.79
N GLY A 95 -2.99 -11.99 10.36
CA GLY A 95 -3.86 -10.85 10.22
C GLY A 95 -3.63 -10.01 8.96
N ALA A 96 -2.80 -10.48 8.04
CA ALA A 96 -2.58 -9.79 6.78
C ALA A 96 -3.74 -10.05 5.79
N VAL A 97 -4.26 -9.00 5.16
CA VAL A 97 -5.19 -9.15 4.05
C VAL A 97 -4.38 -9.51 2.80
N VAL A 98 -4.45 -10.76 2.39
CA VAL A 98 -3.74 -11.31 1.22
C VAL A 98 -4.68 -11.43 0.02
N TYR A 99 -4.09 -11.46 -1.17
CA TYR A 99 -4.82 -11.53 -2.44
C TYR A 99 -4.36 -12.75 -3.24
N TYR A 100 -5.34 -13.51 -3.74
CA TYR A 100 -5.16 -14.71 -4.57
C TYR A 100 -5.63 -14.42 -6.00
N PRO A 101 -4.72 -14.10 -6.93
CA PRO A 101 -5.07 -13.72 -8.31
C PRO A 101 -5.91 -14.76 -9.06
N SER A 102 -5.64 -16.05 -8.83
CA SER A 102 -6.34 -17.16 -9.49
C SER A 102 -7.83 -17.25 -9.19
N LEU A 103 -8.29 -16.63 -8.10
CA LEU A 103 -9.70 -16.59 -7.69
C LEU A 103 -10.39 -15.28 -8.10
N CYS A 104 -9.63 -14.31 -8.61
CA CYS A 104 -10.15 -12.99 -8.91
C CYS A 104 -10.89 -12.96 -10.25
N VAL A 105 -12.12 -12.49 -10.23
CA VAL A 105 -12.96 -12.28 -11.42
C VAL A 105 -12.96 -10.83 -11.92
N GLY A 106 -12.12 -9.95 -11.34
CA GLY A 106 -11.98 -8.56 -11.80
C GLY A 106 -13.17 -7.63 -11.53
N CYS A 107 -14.11 -7.99 -10.63
CA CYS A 107 -15.31 -7.21 -10.36
C CYS A 107 -15.07 -5.83 -9.71
N ARG A 108 -13.89 -5.60 -9.12
CA ARG A 108 -13.45 -4.33 -8.50
C ARG A 108 -14.23 -3.88 -7.27
N TYR A 109 -15.14 -4.69 -6.71
CA TYR A 109 -15.89 -4.32 -5.51
C TYR A 109 -14.99 -4.01 -4.33
N CYS A 110 -13.85 -4.68 -4.19
CA CYS A 110 -12.85 -4.37 -3.16
C CYS A 110 -12.27 -2.95 -3.27
N MET A 111 -12.22 -2.36 -4.47
CA MET A 111 -11.77 -0.98 -4.66
C MET A 111 -12.83 0.02 -4.14
N VAL A 112 -14.10 -0.27 -4.40
CA VAL A 112 -15.24 0.57 -3.97
C VAL A 112 -15.45 0.46 -2.46
N ALA A 113 -15.35 -0.76 -1.92
CA ALA A 113 -15.58 -1.02 -0.49
C ALA A 113 -14.46 -0.47 0.41
N CYS A 114 -13.24 -0.27 -0.11
CA CYS A 114 -12.13 0.19 0.71
C CYS A 114 -12.20 1.69 0.99
N PRO A 115 -12.43 2.14 2.25
CA PRO A 115 -12.50 3.56 2.58
C PRO A 115 -11.17 4.30 2.36
N PHE A 116 -10.06 3.56 2.37
CA PHE A 116 -8.71 4.08 2.15
C PHE A 116 -8.27 4.06 0.69
N LYS A 117 -9.11 3.56 -0.22
CA LYS A 117 -8.84 3.44 -1.67
C LYS A 117 -7.51 2.73 -1.97
N VAL A 118 -7.18 1.69 -1.20
CA VAL A 118 -5.89 1.00 -1.32
C VAL A 118 -5.82 0.02 -2.48
N PRO A 119 -6.80 -0.89 -2.71
CA PRO A 119 -6.74 -1.79 -3.86
C PRO A 119 -6.71 -0.99 -5.17
N ARG A 120 -5.77 -1.34 -6.04
CA ARG A 120 -5.60 -0.72 -7.36
C ARG A 120 -5.79 -1.78 -8.42
N TYR A 121 -6.21 -1.37 -9.62
CA TYR A 121 -6.47 -2.24 -10.74
C TYR A 121 -5.50 -1.93 -11.86
N GLN A 122 -4.99 -2.96 -12.53
CA GLN A 122 -4.02 -2.85 -13.62
C GLN A 122 -4.73 -2.48 -14.93
N TRP A 123 -5.14 -1.22 -15.07
CA TRP A 123 -5.95 -0.75 -16.21
C TRP A 123 -5.27 -0.93 -17.57
N GLU A 124 -3.95 -0.95 -17.61
CA GLU A 124 -3.16 -1.01 -18.85
C GLU A 124 -2.79 -2.44 -19.25
N GLU A 125 -3.10 -3.43 -18.41
CA GLU A 125 -2.76 -4.82 -18.67
C GLU A 125 -3.85 -5.53 -19.47
N ARG A 126 -3.44 -6.49 -20.31
CA ARG A 126 -4.40 -7.31 -21.10
C ARG A 126 -5.29 -8.16 -20.18
N PHE A 127 -4.75 -8.66 -19.09
CA PHE A 127 -5.46 -9.43 -18.06
C PHE A 127 -5.31 -8.72 -16.72
N PRO A 128 -6.12 -7.67 -16.50
CA PRO A 128 -5.92 -6.81 -15.36
C PRO A 128 -6.33 -7.47 -14.05
N LEU A 129 -5.50 -7.33 -13.04
CA LEU A 129 -5.71 -7.84 -11.70
C LEU A 129 -5.76 -6.70 -10.67
N ILE A 130 -6.26 -7.02 -9.49
CA ILE A 130 -6.15 -6.15 -8.31
C ILE A 130 -4.74 -6.26 -7.74
N THR A 131 -4.17 -5.15 -7.35
CA THR A 131 -2.89 -5.09 -6.65
C THR A 131 -3.02 -4.27 -5.37
N LYS A 132 -2.31 -4.65 -4.33
CA LYS A 132 -2.22 -3.93 -3.06
C LYS A 132 -1.09 -4.49 -2.20
N CYS A 133 -0.69 -3.75 -1.18
CA CYS A 133 0.20 -4.27 -0.13
C CYS A 133 -0.32 -5.60 0.43
N ASN A 134 0.55 -6.60 0.54
CA ASN A 134 0.28 -7.92 1.11
C ASN A 134 0.94 -8.10 2.50
N GLN A 135 1.39 -7.00 3.13
CA GLN A 135 2.14 -6.98 4.40
C GLN A 135 3.42 -7.86 4.37
N CYS A 136 3.92 -8.16 3.18
CA CYS A 136 5.02 -9.13 2.99
C CYS A 136 4.74 -10.48 3.69
N ALA A 137 3.54 -11.04 3.50
CA ALA A 137 3.06 -12.25 4.20
C ALA A 137 4.08 -13.41 4.17
N ALA A 138 4.82 -13.58 3.08
CA ALA A 138 5.88 -14.59 3.00
C ALA A 138 6.99 -14.34 4.03
N ARG A 139 7.40 -13.07 4.22
CA ARG A 139 8.40 -12.71 5.23
C ARG A 139 7.89 -12.95 6.65
N LEU A 140 6.61 -12.62 6.90
CA LEU A 140 5.98 -12.82 8.22
C LEU A 140 5.94 -14.29 8.59
N ARG A 141 5.66 -15.21 7.65
CA ARG A 141 5.71 -16.66 7.90
C ARG A 141 7.12 -17.15 8.25
N GLU A 142 8.15 -16.46 7.79
CA GLU A 142 9.55 -16.74 8.15
C GLU A 142 9.99 -16.01 9.44
N GLY A 143 9.09 -15.37 10.17
CA GLY A 143 9.41 -14.57 11.36
C GLY A 143 10.14 -13.26 11.09
N LYS A 144 10.19 -12.82 9.83
CA LYS A 144 10.88 -11.59 9.42
C LYS A 144 9.91 -10.40 9.36
N MET A 145 10.38 -9.22 9.67
CA MET A 145 9.61 -7.98 9.52
C MET A 145 9.28 -7.69 8.04
N PRO A 146 8.16 -6.99 7.74
CA PRO A 146 7.89 -6.47 6.40
C PRO A 146 9.06 -5.66 5.84
N ALA A 147 9.33 -5.76 4.53
CA ALA A 147 10.48 -5.13 3.90
C ALA A 147 10.55 -3.60 4.16
N CYS A 148 9.40 -2.92 4.14
CA CYS A 148 9.33 -1.49 4.39
C CYS A 148 9.64 -1.10 5.86
N VAL A 149 9.44 -2.03 6.81
CA VAL A 149 9.76 -1.81 8.23
C VAL A 149 11.24 -2.06 8.47
N SER A 150 11.81 -3.12 7.87
CA SER A 150 13.21 -3.50 8.08
C SER A 150 14.25 -2.49 7.57
N VAL A 151 13.84 -1.52 6.72
CA VAL A 151 14.73 -0.48 6.16
C VAL A 151 14.44 0.91 6.73
N CYS A 152 13.48 1.04 7.64
CA CYS A 152 13.17 2.33 8.27
C CYS A 152 14.22 2.65 9.32
N PRO A 153 14.95 3.81 9.20
CA PRO A 153 15.99 4.21 10.14
C PRO A 153 15.46 4.53 11.54
#